data_0ee9a821779bed61dfe33cabc75e9e2a
#
_entry.id   0ee9a821779bed61dfe33cabc75e9e2a
#
_cell.length_a   1.000
_cell.length_b   1.000
_cell.length_c   1.000
_cell.angle_alpha   90.00
_cell.angle_beta   90.00
_cell.angle_gamma   90.00
#
_symmetry.space_group_name_H-M   'P 1'
#
loop_
_entity.id
_entity.type
_entity.pdbx_description
1 polymer ?
#
loop_
_entity_poly.entity_id
_entity_poly.type
_entity_poly.pdbx_seq_one_letter_code
_entity_poly.pdbx_strand_id
1 'polypeptide(L)'
;MVSAPVIQVENLRKVYGPTVAVDDVSFEVYQGEIFGMVGTNGAGKTTSIECIEGLRQQDRGSIRVFGADPQKEIHDIRRKVGVQLQESQLQPRLKVWEALDLFASFYQSPLDWEKLLEQLGLTDKRNAAYAALSGGQKQRLQIALALINDPQLVFFDELTTGLDPQARRAMWDLIRSVRDDGKTIFLTTHFMDEAERLCDRVAIMDKGKIIALDTPENLIQSLGVESRVVFTLKEPHDITCCRSLSAVTLVEQNGDRVLVQGKGDMLVVEVVTVLAKEGIRFSDLRTEQPNLEDVFLAVTGHEMKD
;
A
#
# COMPACT_ATOMS: atom_id res chain seq x y z
N MET A 1 14.00 -9.53 21.25
CA MET A 1 12.73 -10.15 21.67
C MET A 1 11.72 -9.77 20.61
N VAL A 2 11.10 -10.73 19.92
CA VAL A 2 10.02 -10.44 18.97
C VAL A 2 8.84 -9.93 19.81
N SER A 3 8.38 -8.70 19.55
CA SER A 3 7.21 -8.15 20.24
C SER A 3 5.98 -8.98 19.87
N ALA A 4 5.05 -9.14 20.81
CA ALA A 4 3.79 -9.83 20.52
C ALA A 4 3.04 -9.09 19.39
N PRO A 5 2.41 -9.82 18.46
CA PRO A 5 1.69 -9.19 17.36
C PRO A 5 0.49 -8.41 17.87
N VAL A 6 0.25 -7.25 17.24
CA VAL A 6 -0.95 -6.41 17.47
C VAL A 6 -2.16 -7.02 16.79
N ILE A 7 -1.97 -7.60 15.61
CA ILE A 7 -2.97 -8.37 14.88
C ILE A 7 -2.40 -9.77 14.62
N GLN A 8 -3.21 -10.79 14.89
CA GLN A 8 -2.91 -12.18 14.55
C GLN A 8 -4.13 -12.77 13.83
N VAL A 9 -3.90 -13.29 12.64
CA VAL A 9 -4.91 -13.92 11.80
C VAL A 9 -4.43 -15.32 11.45
N GLU A 10 -5.27 -16.33 11.72
CA GLU A 10 -4.95 -17.73 11.48
C GLU A 10 -6.10 -18.40 10.70
N ASN A 11 -5.76 -18.92 9.53
CA ASN A 11 -6.63 -19.69 8.64
C ASN A 11 -8.00 -19.01 8.38
N LEU A 12 -7.98 -17.67 8.22
CA LEU A 12 -9.16 -16.88 7.98
C LEU A 12 -9.85 -17.32 6.69
N ARG A 13 -11.13 -17.64 6.81
CA ARG A 13 -11.99 -17.95 5.67
C ARG A 13 -13.30 -17.18 5.75
N LYS A 14 -13.72 -16.61 4.61
CA LYS A 14 -15.01 -15.93 4.45
C LYS A 14 -15.63 -16.25 3.11
N VAL A 15 -16.92 -16.61 3.16
CA VAL A 15 -17.69 -17.04 1.98
C VAL A 15 -18.99 -16.24 1.89
N TYR A 16 -19.37 -15.84 0.68
CA TYR A 16 -20.64 -15.19 0.37
C TYR A 16 -21.39 -16.00 -0.70
N GLY A 17 -22.36 -16.79 -0.26
CA GLY A 17 -23.05 -17.71 -1.16
C GLY A 17 -22.07 -18.66 -1.85
N PRO A 18 -21.94 -18.66 -3.19
CA PRO A 18 -20.98 -19.50 -3.90
C PRO A 18 -19.55 -18.92 -3.94
N THR A 19 -19.37 -17.66 -3.56
CA THR A 19 -18.09 -16.95 -3.70
C THR A 19 -17.26 -17.06 -2.43
N VAL A 20 -16.05 -17.63 -2.55
CA VAL A 20 -15.04 -17.61 -1.48
C VAL A 20 -14.26 -16.31 -1.60
N ALA A 21 -14.53 -15.37 -0.70
CA ALA A 21 -13.88 -14.04 -0.70
C ALA A 21 -12.51 -14.06 -0.03
N VAL A 22 -12.35 -14.88 1.02
CA VAL A 22 -11.08 -15.11 1.73
C VAL A 22 -10.94 -16.61 1.97
N ASP A 23 -9.79 -17.18 1.65
CA ASP A 23 -9.53 -18.61 1.70
C ASP A 23 -8.17 -18.91 2.34
N ASP A 24 -8.21 -19.33 3.61
CA ASP A 24 -7.04 -19.78 4.37
C ASP A 24 -5.93 -18.73 4.53
N VAL A 25 -6.32 -17.50 4.88
CA VAL A 25 -5.40 -16.38 5.06
C VAL A 25 -4.85 -16.36 6.49
N SER A 26 -3.51 -16.31 6.61
CA SER A 26 -2.80 -16.24 7.89
C SER A 26 -1.66 -15.22 7.82
N PHE A 27 -1.59 -14.33 8.81
CA PHE A 27 -0.51 -13.34 8.94
C PHE A 27 -0.53 -12.69 10.33
N GLU A 28 0.53 -11.97 10.63
CA GLU A 28 0.69 -11.18 11.85
C GLU A 28 1.10 -9.76 11.51
N VAL A 29 0.66 -8.80 12.34
CA VAL A 29 1.08 -7.39 12.28
C VAL A 29 1.70 -7.02 13.61
N TYR A 30 2.85 -6.37 13.58
CA TYR A 30 3.62 -6.01 14.76
C TYR A 30 3.47 -4.53 15.12
N GLN A 31 3.73 -4.21 16.37
CA GLN A 31 3.60 -2.84 16.86
C GLN A 31 4.57 -1.89 16.15
N GLY A 32 4.06 -0.75 15.70
CA GLY A 32 4.84 0.33 15.09
C GLY A 32 5.18 0.11 13.62
N GLU A 33 4.73 -0.99 12.98
CA GLU A 33 4.91 -1.18 11.55
C GLU A 33 3.74 -0.58 10.73
N ILE A 34 4.03 -0.26 9.48
CA ILE A 34 3.02 -0.07 8.43
C ILE A 34 2.92 -1.40 7.67
N PHE A 35 1.81 -2.11 7.87
CA PHE A 35 1.51 -3.34 7.16
C PHE A 35 0.56 -3.07 6.01
N GLY A 36 0.96 -3.45 4.80
CA GLY A 36 0.16 -3.30 3.59
C GLY A 36 -0.48 -4.62 3.14
N MET A 37 -1.77 -4.60 2.84
CA MET A 37 -2.43 -5.68 2.12
C MET A 37 -2.78 -5.19 0.71
N VAL A 38 -2.10 -5.73 -0.30
CA VAL A 38 -2.20 -5.26 -1.69
C VAL A 38 -2.79 -6.31 -2.61
N GLY A 39 -3.43 -5.88 -3.67
CA GLY A 39 -4.04 -6.78 -4.66
C GLY A 39 -5.09 -6.09 -5.49
N THR A 40 -5.57 -6.76 -6.54
CA THR A 40 -6.63 -6.25 -7.42
C THR A 40 -7.95 -6.06 -6.69
N ASN A 41 -8.86 -5.32 -7.33
CA ASN A 41 -10.24 -5.23 -6.85
C ASN A 41 -10.89 -6.62 -6.82
N GLY A 42 -11.54 -6.94 -5.70
CA GLY A 42 -12.11 -8.27 -5.48
C GLY A 42 -11.13 -9.34 -4.98
N ALA A 43 -9.85 -9.03 -4.74
CA ALA A 43 -8.88 -9.98 -4.18
C ALA A 43 -9.21 -10.45 -2.75
N GLY A 44 -10.12 -9.76 -2.03
CA GLY A 44 -10.53 -10.10 -0.67
C GLY A 44 -10.01 -9.16 0.42
N LYS A 45 -9.29 -8.08 0.06
CA LYS A 45 -8.69 -7.10 0.98
C LYS A 45 -9.71 -6.50 1.96
N THR A 46 -10.74 -5.84 1.43
CA THR A 46 -11.81 -5.21 2.24
C THR A 46 -12.53 -6.22 3.12
N THR A 47 -12.79 -7.43 2.62
CA THR A 47 -13.40 -8.50 3.43
C THR A 47 -12.49 -8.91 4.58
N SER A 48 -11.18 -9.00 4.36
CA SER A 48 -10.21 -9.34 5.40
C SER A 48 -10.14 -8.27 6.48
N ILE A 49 -10.04 -6.98 6.08
CA ILE A 49 -9.99 -5.86 7.03
C ILE A 49 -11.28 -5.76 7.84
N GLU A 50 -12.46 -5.89 7.22
CA GLU A 50 -13.76 -5.88 7.90
C GLU A 50 -13.90 -7.03 8.93
N CYS A 51 -13.32 -8.20 8.65
CA CYS A 51 -13.28 -9.30 9.64
C CYS A 51 -12.37 -8.95 10.82
N ILE A 52 -11.22 -8.32 10.58
CA ILE A 52 -10.27 -7.92 11.62
C ILE A 52 -10.85 -6.79 12.49
N GLU A 53 -11.56 -5.86 11.89
CA GLU A 53 -12.27 -4.78 12.59
C GLU A 53 -13.49 -5.24 13.37
N GLY A 54 -13.89 -6.53 13.22
CA GLY A 54 -15.10 -7.08 13.86
C GLY A 54 -16.40 -6.62 13.21
N LEU A 55 -16.36 -5.98 12.05
CA LEU A 55 -17.55 -5.59 11.29
C LEU A 55 -18.19 -6.77 10.57
N ARG A 56 -17.41 -7.82 10.28
CA ARG A 56 -17.88 -9.07 9.69
C ARG A 56 -17.40 -10.27 10.49
N GLN A 57 -18.26 -11.25 10.61
CA GLN A 57 -17.90 -12.54 11.21
C GLN A 57 -17.25 -13.43 10.16
N GLN A 58 -16.08 -14.00 10.48
CA GLN A 58 -15.43 -15.04 9.69
C GLN A 58 -16.23 -16.36 9.77
N ASP A 59 -16.11 -17.18 8.72
CA ASP A 59 -16.75 -18.51 8.69
C ASP A 59 -15.83 -19.59 9.28
N ARG A 60 -14.49 -19.38 9.20
CA ARG A 60 -13.46 -20.23 9.82
C ARG A 60 -12.23 -19.39 10.19
N GLY A 61 -11.36 -20.00 10.98
CA GLY A 61 -10.12 -19.38 11.45
C GLY A 61 -10.29 -18.60 12.73
N SER A 62 -9.20 -17.96 13.17
CA SER A 62 -9.19 -17.12 14.35
C SER A 62 -8.58 -15.76 14.05
N ILE A 63 -9.09 -14.72 14.72
CA ILE A 63 -8.57 -13.35 14.63
C ILE A 63 -8.38 -12.86 16.07
N ARG A 64 -7.23 -12.24 16.30
CA ARG A 64 -6.95 -11.53 17.54
C ARG A 64 -6.38 -10.15 17.23
N VAL A 65 -6.93 -9.16 17.92
CA VAL A 65 -6.46 -7.76 17.87
C VAL A 65 -6.13 -7.36 19.31
N PHE A 66 -4.87 -7.02 19.56
CA PHE A 66 -4.35 -6.84 20.94
C PHE A 66 -4.62 -8.05 21.85
N GLY A 67 -4.58 -9.27 21.29
CA GLY A 67 -4.88 -10.51 22.01
C GLY A 67 -6.38 -10.80 22.22
N ALA A 68 -7.28 -9.86 21.89
CA ALA A 68 -8.72 -9.98 22.05
C ALA A 68 -9.42 -10.45 20.76
N ASP A 69 -10.54 -11.15 20.89
CA ASP A 69 -11.37 -11.59 19.76
C ASP A 69 -12.30 -10.45 19.33
N PRO A 70 -12.19 -9.92 18.11
CA PRO A 70 -12.99 -8.77 17.67
C PRO A 70 -14.49 -9.06 17.59
N GLN A 71 -14.91 -10.32 17.56
CA GLN A 71 -16.34 -10.67 17.58
C GLN A 71 -16.93 -10.70 19.01
N LYS A 72 -16.09 -10.80 20.03
CA LYS A 72 -16.54 -10.92 21.43
C LYS A 72 -16.20 -9.69 22.26
N GLU A 73 -15.04 -9.08 21.99
CA GLU A 73 -14.44 -8.03 22.82
C GLU A 73 -14.31 -6.70 22.06
N ILE A 74 -15.24 -6.44 21.13
CA ILE A 74 -15.18 -5.30 20.21
C ILE A 74 -15.08 -3.94 20.93
N HIS A 75 -15.70 -3.78 22.09
CA HIS A 75 -15.69 -2.52 22.84
C HIS A 75 -14.30 -2.15 23.36
N ASP A 76 -13.52 -3.13 23.80
CA ASP A 76 -12.14 -2.89 24.28
C ASP A 76 -11.18 -2.62 23.11
N ILE A 77 -11.40 -3.29 21.99
CA ILE A 77 -10.64 -3.07 20.75
C ILE A 77 -10.91 -1.68 20.21
N ARG A 78 -12.17 -1.25 20.08
CA ARG A 78 -12.55 0.06 19.52
C ARG A 78 -11.94 1.26 20.24
N ARG A 79 -11.57 1.12 21.51
CA ARG A 79 -10.88 2.19 22.25
C ARG A 79 -9.44 2.39 21.81
N LYS A 80 -8.82 1.38 21.20
CA LYS A 80 -7.41 1.36 20.78
C LYS A 80 -7.25 1.43 19.27
N VAL A 81 -8.34 1.41 18.52
CA VAL A 81 -8.35 1.32 17.07
C VAL A 81 -9.00 2.56 16.48
N GLY A 82 -8.37 3.10 15.46
CA GLY A 82 -8.94 4.10 14.55
C GLY A 82 -9.24 3.46 13.20
N VAL A 83 -10.38 3.80 12.60
CA VAL A 83 -10.79 3.22 11.32
C VAL A 83 -11.19 4.34 10.36
N GLN A 84 -10.59 4.33 9.18
CA GLN A 84 -11.05 5.08 8.04
C GLN A 84 -11.58 4.10 7.00
N LEU A 85 -12.89 4.16 6.76
CA LEU A 85 -13.59 3.29 5.82
C LEU A 85 -13.55 3.86 4.39
N GLN A 86 -13.52 2.98 3.39
CA GLN A 86 -13.48 3.32 1.96
C GLN A 86 -14.60 4.29 1.53
N GLU A 87 -15.83 4.09 2.01
CA GLU A 87 -17.02 4.88 1.65
C GLU A 87 -17.56 5.67 2.83
N SER A 88 -16.74 6.33 3.62
CA SER A 88 -17.25 7.20 4.69
C SER A 88 -17.59 8.59 4.17
N GLN A 89 -18.88 8.91 4.11
CA GLN A 89 -19.36 10.24 3.76
C GLN A 89 -20.02 10.91 4.97
N LEU A 90 -19.47 12.07 5.34
CA LEU A 90 -20.12 12.93 6.32
C LEU A 90 -21.26 13.72 5.68
N GLN A 91 -22.18 14.20 6.49
CA GLN A 91 -23.27 15.01 6.00
C GLN A 91 -22.73 16.25 5.26
N PRO A 92 -23.20 16.57 4.05
CA PRO A 92 -22.60 17.63 3.20
C PRO A 92 -22.46 19.00 3.85
N ARG A 93 -23.39 19.37 4.74
CA ARG A 93 -23.42 20.67 5.43
C ARG A 93 -22.67 20.68 6.76
N LEU A 94 -22.25 19.53 7.27
CA LEU A 94 -21.50 19.42 8.52
C LEU A 94 -20.16 20.14 8.36
N LYS A 95 -19.82 21.04 9.27
CA LYS A 95 -18.53 21.71 9.27
C LYS A 95 -17.43 20.81 9.79
N VAL A 96 -16.20 21.08 9.39
CA VAL A 96 -15.02 20.31 9.80
C VAL A 96 -14.91 20.21 11.32
N TRP A 97 -15.03 21.34 12.05
CA TRP A 97 -14.96 21.34 13.50
C TRP A 97 -16.12 20.60 14.15
N GLU A 98 -17.35 20.71 13.59
CA GLU A 98 -18.53 19.99 14.10
C GLU A 98 -18.37 18.48 13.98
N ALA A 99 -17.75 18.00 12.87
CA ALA A 99 -17.46 16.59 12.70
C ALA A 99 -16.46 16.10 13.76
N LEU A 100 -15.38 16.83 13.99
CA LEU A 100 -14.36 16.45 14.96
C LEU A 100 -14.89 16.50 16.40
N ASP A 101 -15.64 17.53 16.75
CA ASP A 101 -16.27 17.67 18.08
C ASP A 101 -17.27 16.53 18.34
N LEU A 102 -18.09 16.21 17.34
CA LEU A 102 -19.03 15.09 17.40
C LEU A 102 -18.29 13.78 17.65
N PHE A 103 -17.25 13.48 16.87
CA PHE A 103 -16.50 12.23 17.02
C PHE A 103 -15.72 12.19 18.35
N ALA A 104 -15.14 13.31 18.76
CA ALA A 104 -14.50 13.44 20.08
C ALA A 104 -15.46 13.10 21.22
N SER A 105 -16.74 13.49 21.11
CA SER A 105 -17.75 13.24 22.14
C SER A 105 -18.05 11.74 22.40
N PHE A 106 -17.66 10.86 21.50
CA PHE A 106 -17.82 9.39 21.68
C PHE A 106 -16.76 8.78 22.61
N TYR A 107 -15.68 9.51 22.92
CA TYR A 107 -14.53 9.01 23.66
C TYR A 107 -14.34 9.76 24.99
N GLN A 108 -13.83 9.07 26.01
CA GLN A 108 -13.59 9.66 27.33
C GLN A 108 -12.39 10.62 27.36
N SER A 109 -11.37 10.35 26.54
CA SER A 109 -10.13 11.10 26.47
C SER A 109 -9.69 11.27 25.02
N PRO A 110 -10.45 12.04 24.22
CA PRO A 110 -10.08 12.27 22.82
C PRO A 110 -8.83 13.15 22.74
N LEU A 111 -8.12 13.08 21.61
CA LEU A 111 -7.10 14.06 21.29
C LEU A 111 -7.73 15.46 21.13
N ASP A 112 -6.90 16.47 21.37
CA ASP A 112 -7.25 17.85 21.06
C ASP A 112 -7.40 18.01 19.54
N TRP A 113 -8.64 18.09 19.08
CA TRP A 113 -8.92 18.14 17.65
C TRP A 113 -8.43 19.44 16.97
N GLU A 114 -8.19 20.52 17.70
CA GLU A 114 -7.60 21.74 17.14
C GLU A 114 -6.14 21.48 16.74
N LYS A 115 -5.39 20.75 17.57
CA LYS A 115 -4.04 20.29 17.23
C LYS A 115 -4.03 19.31 16.05
N LEU A 116 -5.01 18.39 15.99
CA LEU A 116 -5.16 17.48 14.83
C LEU A 116 -5.42 18.27 13.54
N LEU A 117 -6.24 19.32 13.57
CA LEU A 117 -6.46 20.19 12.41
C LEU A 117 -5.17 20.86 11.93
N GLU A 118 -4.33 21.30 12.87
CA GLU A 118 -3.04 21.91 12.55
C GLU A 118 -2.09 20.90 11.93
N GLN A 119 -1.91 19.74 12.56
CA GLN A 119 -1.05 18.63 12.06
C GLN A 119 -1.46 18.17 10.66
N LEU A 120 -2.76 18.14 10.38
CA LEU A 120 -3.32 17.70 9.11
C LEU A 120 -3.47 18.82 8.07
N GLY A 121 -3.06 20.06 8.40
CA GLY A 121 -3.13 21.22 7.50
C GLY A 121 -4.57 21.58 7.11
N LEU A 122 -5.51 21.49 8.06
CA LEU A 122 -6.92 21.79 7.87
C LEU A 122 -7.41 23.00 8.68
N THR A 123 -6.54 23.72 9.36
CA THR A 123 -6.90 24.86 10.23
C THR A 123 -7.73 25.91 9.48
N ASP A 124 -7.35 26.27 8.25
CA ASP A 124 -8.08 27.24 7.41
C ASP A 124 -9.47 26.72 6.98
N LYS A 125 -9.71 25.43 7.10
CA LYS A 125 -10.96 24.77 6.73
C LYS A 125 -11.86 24.46 7.91
N ARG A 126 -11.49 24.86 9.12
CA ARG A 126 -12.23 24.62 10.37
C ARG A 126 -13.75 24.86 10.22
N ASN A 127 -14.12 25.99 9.61
CA ASN A 127 -15.52 26.40 9.42
C ASN A 127 -16.13 26.01 8.05
N ALA A 128 -15.36 25.33 7.20
CA ALA A 128 -15.86 24.89 5.90
C ALA A 128 -16.82 23.70 6.06
N ALA A 129 -17.88 23.68 5.24
CA ALA A 129 -18.75 22.51 5.13
C ALA A 129 -18.03 21.36 4.43
N TYR A 130 -18.33 20.13 4.80
CA TYR A 130 -17.71 18.92 4.21
C TYR A 130 -17.82 18.88 2.67
N ALA A 131 -18.96 19.30 2.12
CA ALA A 131 -19.16 19.38 0.66
C ALA A 131 -18.22 20.36 -0.04
N ALA A 132 -17.72 21.39 0.66
CA ALA A 132 -16.83 22.41 0.12
C ALA A 132 -15.34 22.00 0.15
N LEU A 133 -15.00 20.85 0.73
CA LEU A 133 -13.65 20.34 0.79
C LEU A 133 -13.25 19.67 -0.53
N SER A 134 -11.98 19.84 -0.93
CA SER A 134 -11.40 19.03 -2.00
C SER A 134 -11.27 17.56 -1.60
N GLY A 135 -11.03 16.65 -2.55
CA GLY A 135 -10.84 15.23 -2.27
C GLY A 135 -9.75 14.98 -1.22
N GLY A 136 -8.57 15.56 -1.39
CA GLY A 136 -7.48 15.42 -0.42
C GLY A 136 -7.78 16.04 0.96
N GLN A 137 -8.56 17.12 1.02
CA GLN A 137 -9.01 17.69 2.29
C GLN A 137 -10.02 16.79 3.00
N LYS A 138 -10.90 16.15 2.26
CA LYS A 138 -11.82 15.13 2.80
C LYS A 138 -11.07 13.94 3.38
N GLN A 139 -10.06 13.43 2.66
CA GLN A 139 -9.23 12.34 3.16
C GLN A 139 -8.48 12.71 4.44
N ARG A 140 -7.89 13.91 4.50
CA ARG A 140 -7.24 14.40 5.72
C ARG A 140 -8.21 14.51 6.90
N LEU A 141 -9.44 14.95 6.65
CA LEU A 141 -10.47 14.97 7.70
C LEU A 141 -10.83 13.56 8.16
N GLN A 142 -10.94 12.58 7.24
CA GLN A 142 -11.20 11.18 7.60
C GLN A 142 -10.07 10.61 8.47
N ILE A 143 -8.81 10.94 8.16
CA ILE A 143 -7.67 10.58 9.02
C ILE A 143 -7.81 11.23 10.40
N ALA A 144 -8.16 12.53 10.47
CA ALA A 144 -8.36 13.20 11.75
C ALA A 144 -9.41 12.48 12.60
N LEU A 145 -10.52 12.07 12.00
CA LEU A 145 -11.58 11.33 12.68
C LEU A 145 -11.12 9.95 13.15
N ALA A 146 -10.29 9.26 12.35
CA ALA A 146 -9.71 7.98 12.73
C ALA A 146 -8.67 8.10 13.86
N LEU A 147 -8.04 9.26 14.02
CA LEU A 147 -7.03 9.51 15.05
C LEU A 147 -7.59 10.10 16.35
N ILE A 148 -8.85 10.56 16.36
CA ILE A 148 -9.43 11.34 17.44
C ILE A 148 -9.38 10.67 18.82
N ASN A 149 -9.44 9.35 18.88
CA ASN A 149 -9.38 8.54 20.09
C ASN A 149 -7.96 8.16 20.54
N ASP A 150 -6.92 8.76 19.98
CA ASP A 150 -5.51 8.40 20.21
C ASP A 150 -5.23 6.90 20.05
N PRO A 151 -5.54 6.33 18.88
CA PRO A 151 -5.48 4.88 18.68
C PRO A 151 -4.04 4.37 18.70
N GLN A 152 -3.85 3.09 19.06
CA GLN A 152 -2.59 2.36 18.92
C GLN A 152 -2.46 1.68 17.56
N LEU A 153 -3.59 1.39 16.90
CA LEU A 153 -3.69 0.78 15.58
C LEU A 153 -4.67 1.57 14.73
N VAL A 154 -4.28 1.88 13.50
CA VAL A 154 -5.13 2.60 12.55
C VAL A 154 -5.32 1.77 11.29
N PHE A 155 -6.56 1.63 10.86
CA PHE A 155 -6.91 1.01 9.59
C PHE A 155 -7.19 2.08 8.53
N PHE A 156 -6.55 1.94 7.36
CA PHE A 156 -6.79 2.76 6.19
C PHE A 156 -7.18 1.87 5.01
N ASP A 157 -8.45 1.95 4.59
CA ASP A 157 -8.94 1.17 3.45
C ASP A 157 -8.97 2.06 2.19
N GLU A 158 -8.04 1.77 1.26
CA GLU A 158 -7.88 2.46 -0.04
C GLU A 158 -7.84 4.00 0.07
N LEU A 159 -7.11 4.52 1.05
CA LEU A 159 -7.11 5.95 1.44
C LEU A 159 -6.74 6.90 0.30
N THR A 160 -5.90 6.49 -0.64
CA THR A 160 -5.38 7.37 -1.70
C THR A 160 -6.10 7.24 -3.04
N THR A 161 -7.13 6.39 -3.11
CA THR A 161 -7.93 6.19 -4.31
C THR A 161 -8.62 7.49 -4.75
N GLY A 162 -8.51 7.82 -6.04
CA GLY A 162 -9.09 9.04 -6.60
C GLY A 162 -8.34 10.34 -6.32
N LEU A 163 -7.17 10.28 -5.66
CA LEU A 163 -6.29 11.44 -5.47
C LEU A 163 -5.37 11.62 -6.68
N ASP A 164 -5.09 12.88 -7.01
CA ASP A 164 -4.04 13.21 -7.95
C ASP A 164 -2.64 12.83 -7.39
N PRO A 165 -1.59 12.71 -8.24
CA PRO A 165 -0.27 12.26 -7.80
C PRO A 165 0.37 13.13 -6.72
N GLN A 166 0.10 14.44 -6.71
CA GLN A 166 0.64 15.35 -5.69
C GLN A 166 -0.06 15.15 -4.35
N ALA A 167 -1.39 15.08 -4.36
CA ALA A 167 -2.19 14.81 -3.17
C ALA A 167 -1.86 13.43 -2.58
N ARG A 168 -1.64 12.41 -3.42
CA ARG A 168 -1.22 11.07 -2.99
C ARG A 168 0.12 11.12 -2.25
N ARG A 169 1.13 11.79 -2.77
CA ARG A 169 2.44 11.93 -2.10
C ARG A 169 2.32 12.62 -0.74
N ALA A 170 1.55 13.72 -0.68
CA ALA A 170 1.29 14.41 0.58
C ALA A 170 0.55 13.52 1.60
N MET A 171 -0.27 12.59 1.13
CA MET A 171 -0.93 11.59 1.97
C MET A 171 0.05 10.55 2.51
N TRP A 172 1.01 10.10 1.69
CA TRP A 172 2.07 9.20 2.14
C TRP A 172 2.92 9.80 3.26
N ASP A 173 3.29 11.07 3.13
CA ASP A 173 4.05 11.76 4.18
C ASP A 173 3.24 11.85 5.48
N LEU A 174 1.93 12.06 5.37
CA LEU A 174 1.04 12.08 6.52
C LEU A 174 0.92 10.69 7.18
N ILE A 175 0.76 9.62 6.41
CA ILE A 175 0.72 8.25 6.94
C ILE A 175 2.02 7.93 7.68
N ARG A 176 3.18 8.31 7.13
CA ARG A 176 4.46 8.15 7.81
C ARG A 176 4.51 8.91 9.13
N SER A 177 4.06 10.17 9.16
CA SER A 177 4.05 10.94 10.40
C SER A 177 3.16 10.29 11.47
N VAL A 178 2.03 9.72 11.09
CA VAL A 178 1.16 8.96 12.02
C VAL A 178 1.90 7.73 12.58
N ARG A 179 2.64 6.99 11.76
CA ARG A 179 3.47 5.87 12.23
C ARG A 179 4.59 6.37 13.16
N ASP A 180 5.26 7.48 12.82
CA ASP A 180 6.37 8.04 13.58
C ASP A 180 5.92 8.58 14.95
N ASP A 181 4.63 8.93 15.09
CA ASP A 181 3.97 9.20 16.37
C ASP A 181 3.68 7.92 17.20
N GLY A 182 4.25 6.77 16.80
CA GLY A 182 4.20 5.51 17.51
C GLY A 182 2.97 4.64 17.22
N LYS A 183 2.19 4.96 16.20
CA LYS A 183 1.02 4.17 15.81
C LYS A 183 1.42 2.97 14.93
N THR A 184 0.65 1.89 15.03
CA THR A 184 0.67 0.78 14.06
C THR A 184 -0.33 1.09 12.96
N ILE A 185 0.00 0.81 11.71
CA ILE A 185 -0.88 1.09 10.58
C ILE A 185 -1.13 -0.19 9.80
N PHE A 186 -2.40 -0.49 9.54
CA PHE A 186 -2.81 -1.49 8.58
C PHE A 186 -3.48 -0.76 7.40
N LEU A 187 -2.93 -0.89 6.21
CA LEU A 187 -3.52 -0.28 5.03
C LEU A 187 -3.84 -1.30 3.95
N THR A 188 -4.92 -1.04 3.21
CA THR A 188 -5.19 -1.74 1.96
C THR A 188 -4.98 -0.79 0.79
N THR A 189 -4.48 -1.32 -0.29
CA THR A 189 -4.31 -0.56 -1.53
C THR A 189 -4.26 -1.49 -2.74
N HIS A 190 -4.59 -0.95 -3.90
CA HIS A 190 -4.31 -1.58 -5.19
C HIS A 190 -3.13 -0.90 -5.91
N PHE A 191 -2.47 0.09 -5.30
CA PHE A 191 -1.28 0.76 -5.83
C PHE A 191 -0.01 0.12 -5.28
N MET A 192 0.77 -0.53 -6.13
CA MET A 192 2.03 -1.17 -5.72
C MET A 192 3.10 -0.17 -5.31
N ASP A 193 3.16 0.99 -5.97
CA ASP A 193 4.07 2.07 -5.63
C ASP A 193 3.80 2.67 -4.23
N GLU A 194 2.54 2.68 -3.80
CA GLU A 194 2.17 3.07 -2.44
C GLU A 194 2.69 2.08 -1.42
N ALA A 195 2.42 0.79 -1.64
CA ALA A 195 2.88 -0.26 -0.74
C ALA A 195 4.40 -0.33 -0.65
N GLU A 196 5.11 -0.24 -1.78
CA GLU A 196 6.58 -0.24 -1.84
C GLU A 196 7.19 0.93 -1.04
N ARG A 197 6.54 2.10 -1.09
CA ARG A 197 7.06 3.31 -0.43
C ARG A 197 6.71 3.43 1.04
N LEU A 198 5.57 2.89 1.46
CA LEU A 198 5.04 3.11 2.80
C LEU A 198 5.24 1.92 3.73
N CYS A 199 5.08 0.69 3.22
CA CYS A 199 4.93 -0.46 4.05
C CYS A 199 6.26 -1.07 4.46
N ASP A 200 6.37 -1.42 5.74
CA ASP A 200 7.49 -2.20 6.26
C ASP A 200 7.37 -3.67 5.81
N ARG A 201 6.13 -4.18 5.72
CA ARG A 201 5.80 -5.51 5.19
C ARG A 201 4.54 -5.45 4.35
N VAL A 202 4.50 -6.30 3.32
CA VAL A 202 3.40 -6.36 2.36
C VAL A 202 2.91 -7.79 2.20
N ALA A 203 1.60 -7.97 2.34
CA ALA A 203 0.90 -9.18 1.93
C ALA A 203 0.28 -8.97 0.55
N ILE A 204 0.76 -9.69 -0.46
CA ILE A 204 0.17 -9.69 -1.81
C ILE A 204 -0.98 -10.68 -1.81
N MET A 205 -2.18 -10.17 -2.12
CA MET A 205 -3.41 -10.95 -2.10
C MET A 205 -3.99 -11.11 -3.51
N ASP A 206 -4.32 -12.34 -3.90
CA ASP A 206 -5.04 -12.65 -5.13
C ASP A 206 -6.06 -13.77 -4.88
N LYS A 207 -7.27 -13.61 -5.43
CA LYS A 207 -8.38 -14.59 -5.36
C LYS A 207 -8.63 -15.15 -3.96
N GLY A 208 -8.58 -14.27 -2.96
CA GLY A 208 -8.86 -14.62 -1.56
C GLY A 208 -7.70 -15.22 -0.79
N LYS A 209 -6.50 -15.30 -1.37
CA LYS A 209 -5.32 -15.91 -0.74
C LYS A 209 -4.15 -14.93 -0.67
N ILE A 210 -3.33 -15.05 0.36
CA ILE A 210 -2.01 -14.42 0.39
C ILE A 210 -1.07 -15.27 -0.46
N ILE A 211 -0.52 -14.66 -1.51
CA ILE A 211 0.39 -15.31 -2.47
C ILE A 211 1.85 -15.08 -2.06
N ALA A 212 2.15 -13.92 -1.50
CA ALA A 212 3.46 -13.57 -0.98
C ALA A 212 3.32 -12.63 0.22
N LEU A 213 4.23 -12.72 1.19
CA LEU A 213 4.28 -11.85 2.37
C LEU A 213 5.72 -11.70 2.82
N ASP A 214 6.27 -10.50 2.70
CA ASP A 214 7.60 -10.11 3.20
C ASP A 214 7.74 -8.59 3.17
N THR A 215 8.96 -8.06 3.42
CA THR A 215 9.29 -6.67 3.14
C THR A 215 9.27 -6.42 1.62
N PRO A 216 8.95 -5.19 1.15
CA PRO A 216 9.02 -4.86 -0.27
C PRO A 216 10.35 -5.24 -0.90
N GLU A 217 11.46 -4.95 -0.22
CA GLU A 217 12.81 -5.26 -0.70
C GLU A 217 13.04 -6.76 -0.88
N ASN A 218 12.62 -7.59 0.08
CA ASN A 218 12.77 -9.04 -0.01
C ASN A 218 11.92 -9.62 -1.13
N LEU A 219 10.68 -9.12 -1.29
CA LEU A 219 9.79 -9.54 -2.37
C LEU A 219 10.41 -9.22 -3.74
N ILE A 220 10.94 -8.02 -3.92
CA ILE A 220 11.62 -7.61 -5.15
C ILE A 220 12.88 -8.46 -5.40
N GLN A 221 13.69 -8.69 -4.36
CA GLN A 221 14.88 -9.54 -4.47
C GLN A 221 14.55 -11.00 -4.82
N SER A 222 13.39 -11.51 -4.38
CA SER A 222 12.95 -12.88 -4.68
C SER A 222 12.73 -13.15 -6.16
N LEU A 223 12.54 -12.10 -6.98
CA LEU A 223 12.48 -12.19 -8.44
C LEU A 223 13.82 -12.62 -9.07
N GLY A 224 14.91 -12.66 -8.28
CA GLY A 224 16.25 -12.93 -8.81
C GLY A 224 16.74 -11.79 -9.69
N VAL A 225 16.65 -10.60 -9.17
CA VAL A 225 16.79 -9.25 -9.75
C VAL A 225 17.66 -9.21 -11.01
N GLU A 226 17.00 -9.05 -12.15
CA GLU A 226 17.63 -8.65 -13.38
C GLU A 226 17.45 -7.12 -13.52
N SER A 227 18.55 -6.38 -13.44
CA SER A 227 18.54 -4.95 -13.74
C SER A 227 18.12 -4.77 -15.20
N ARG A 228 17.30 -3.75 -15.47
CA ARG A 228 16.84 -3.39 -16.81
C ARG A 228 17.54 -2.11 -17.25
N VAL A 229 18.16 -2.13 -18.43
CA VAL A 229 18.71 -0.95 -19.10
C VAL A 229 17.83 -0.67 -20.31
N VAL A 230 17.20 0.51 -20.32
CA VAL A 230 16.33 0.94 -21.41
C VAL A 230 16.99 2.14 -22.10
N PHE A 231 17.02 2.13 -23.43
CA PHE A 231 17.53 3.25 -24.23
C PHE A 231 16.82 3.31 -25.59
N THR A 232 16.96 4.45 -26.25
CA THR A 232 16.39 4.70 -27.58
C THR A 232 17.49 4.83 -28.60
N LEU A 233 17.46 4.04 -29.69
CA LEU A 233 18.36 4.12 -30.79
C LEU A 233 18.09 5.38 -31.60
N LYS A 234 19.13 6.11 -31.99
CA LYS A 234 19.00 7.27 -32.89
C LYS A 234 18.92 6.91 -34.38
N GLU A 235 19.39 5.73 -34.72
CA GLU A 235 19.33 5.16 -36.06
C GLU A 235 19.03 3.66 -35.93
N PRO A 236 18.32 3.04 -36.90
CA PRO A 236 18.07 1.59 -36.85
C PRO A 236 19.42 0.83 -36.85
N HIS A 237 19.64 0.04 -35.82
CA HIS A 237 20.84 -0.78 -35.67
C HIS A 237 20.45 -2.16 -35.11
N ASP A 238 21.23 -3.16 -35.51
CA ASP A 238 21.17 -4.47 -34.88
C ASP A 238 21.87 -4.44 -33.51
N ILE A 239 21.18 -4.85 -32.48
CA ILE A 239 21.62 -4.89 -31.07
C ILE A 239 22.06 -6.28 -30.62
N THR A 240 22.38 -7.20 -31.56
CA THR A 240 22.87 -8.54 -31.26
C THR A 240 24.15 -8.51 -30.41
N CYS A 241 24.94 -7.44 -30.48
CA CYS A 241 26.10 -7.21 -29.63
C CYS A 241 25.77 -7.20 -28.15
N CYS A 242 24.58 -6.71 -27.73
CA CYS A 242 24.14 -6.76 -26.34
C CYS A 242 23.82 -8.17 -25.88
N ARG A 243 23.34 -9.06 -26.78
CA ARG A 243 23.02 -10.47 -26.44
C ARG A 243 24.27 -11.31 -26.15
N SER A 244 25.44 -10.88 -26.62
CA SER A 244 26.69 -11.60 -26.38
C SER A 244 27.32 -11.32 -25.01
N LEU A 245 26.80 -10.37 -24.25
CA LEU A 245 27.28 -10.03 -22.92
C LEU A 245 26.88 -11.14 -21.92
N SER A 246 27.82 -11.58 -21.10
CA SER A 246 27.59 -12.67 -20.14
C SER A 246 26.59 -12.33 -19.04
N ALA A 247 26.46 -11.05 -18.71
CA ALA A 247 25.52 -10.54 -17.73
C ALA A 247 24.07 -10.44 -18.28
N VAL A 248 23.89 -10.45 -19.61
CA VAL A 248 22.60 -10.22 -20.26
C VAL A 248 21.79 -11.51 -20.38
N THR A 249 20.54 -11.47 -19.94
CA THR A 249 19.59 -12.59 -19.98
C THR A 249 18.54 -12.40 -21.07
N LEU A 250 18.14 -11.15 -21.34
CA LEU A 250 17.12 -10.83 -22.33
C LEU A 250 17.46 -9.51 -23.05
N VAL A 251 17.23 -9.46 -24.36
CA VAL A 251 17.26 -8.24 -25.15
C VAL A 251 15.99 -8.17 -25.99
N GLU A 252 15.21 -7.15 -25.76
CA GLU A 252 14.01 -6.82 -26.53
C GLU A 252 14.21 -5.51 -27.29
N GLN A 253 13.78 -5.48 -28.54
CA GLN A 253 13.76 -4.27 -29.35
C GLN A 253 12.36 -4.05 -29.91
N ASN A 254 11.80 -2.89 -29.64
CA ASN A 254 10.47 -2.51 -30.11
C ASN A 254 10.59 -1.17 -30.85
N GLY A 255 10.78 -1.25 -32.16
CA GLY A 255 11.14 -0.10 -32.98
C GLY A 255 12.54 0.43 -32.65
N ASP A 256 12.62 1.66 -32.20
CA ASP A 256 13.85 2.33 -31.74
C ASP A 256 14.14 2.13 -30.24
N ARG A 257 13.14 1.69 -29.46
CA ARG A 257 13.31 1.43 -28.03
C ARG A 257 13.90 0.05 -27.80
N VAL A 258 14.95 -0.01 -26.99
CA VAL A 258 15.66 -1.23 -26.61
C VAL A 258 15.58 -1.41 -25.11
N LEU A 259 15.30 -2.64 -24.67
CA LEU A 259 15.35 -3.10 -23.30
C LEU A 259 16.38 -4.24 -23.22
N VAL A 260 17.35 -4.09 -22.33
CA VAL A 260 18.35 -5.11 -22.00
C VAL A 260 18.19 -5.50 -20.54
N GLN A 261 17.87 -6.76 -20.27
CA GLN A 261 17.82 -7.31 -18.91
C GLN A 261 19.08 -8.10 -18.61
N GLY A 262 19.54 -8.04 -17.37
CA GLY A 262 20.73 -8.80 -16.98
C GLY A 262 21.04 -8.70 -15.49
N LYS A 263 22.04 -9.46 -15.07
CA LYS A 263 22.45 -9.62 -13.67
C LYS A 263 23.72 -8.84 -13.37
N GLY A 264 23.78 -8.29 -12.16
CA GLY A 264 24.98 -7.66 -11.60
C GLY A 264 25.06 -6.15 -11.81
N ASP A 265 25.81 -5.49 -10.93
CA ASP A 265 25.94 -4.04 -10.86
C ASP A 265 26.66 -3.42 -12.07
N MET A 266 27.36 -4.23 -12.85
CA MET A 266 28.13 -3.80 -14.02
C MET A 266 27.32 -3.81 -15.32
N LEU A 267 26.07 -4.29 -15.33
CA LEU A 267 25.25 -4.42 -16.54
C LEU A 267 25.21 -3.13 -17.37
N VAL A 268 24.95 -1.99 -16.72
CA VAL A 268 24.88 -0.68 -17.38
C VAL A 268 26.21 -0.34 -18.07
N VAL A 269 27.31 -0.55 -17.36
CA VAL A 269 28.67 -0.27 -17.85
C VAL A 269 28.99 -1.16 -19.04
N GLU A 270 28.66 -2.45 -18.97
CA GLU A 270 28.90 -3.40 -20.06
C GLU A 270 28.06 -3.05 -21.30
N VAL A 271 26.76 -2.73 -21.11
CA VAL A 271 25.88 -2.32 -22.21
C VAL A 271 26.39 -1.04 -22.87
N VAL A 272 26.69 0.00 -22.09
CA VAL A 272 27.21 1.28 -22.63
C VAL A 272 28.54 1.07 -23.35
N THR A 273 29.43 0.24 -22.80
CA THR A 273 30.75 -0.03 -23.37
C THR A 273 30.61 -0.74 -24.73
N VAL A 274 29.73 -1.74 -24.82
CA VAL A 274 29.54 -2.46 -26.09
C VAL A 274 28.89 -1.58 -27.16
N LEU A 275 27.88 -0.77 -26.77
CA LEU A 275 27.26 0.18 -27.71
C LEU A 275 28.25 1.20 -28.22
N ALA A 276 29.11 1.74 -27.35
CA ALA A 276 30.15 2.70 -27.74
C ALA A 276 31.21 2.05 -28.68
N LYS A 277 31.60 0.80 -28.41
CA LYS A 277 32.57 0.04 -29.25
C LYS A 277 32.02 -0.22 -30.65
N GLU A 278 30.75 -0.53 -30.76
CA GLU A 278 30.07 -0.79 -32.05
C GLU A 278 29.63 0.52 -32.75
N GLY A 279 29.88 1.68 -32.15
CA GLY A 279 29.52 2.98 -32.71
C GLY A 279 28.01 3.27 -32.74
N ILE A 280 27.23 2.53 -31.96
CA ILE A 280 25.77 2.64 -31.89
C ILE A 280 25.40 3.90 -31.11
N ARG A 281 24.67 4.82 -31.75
CA ARG A 281 24.20 6.07 -31.14
C ARG A 281 22.86 5.84 -30.46
N PHE A 282 22.76 6.23 -29.18
CA PHE A 282 21.55 6.12 -28.37
C PHE A 282 21.26 7.42 -27.62
N SER A 283 20.05 7.54 -27.10
CA SER A 283 19.58 8.58 -26.18
C SER A 283 18.70 7.95 -25.09
N ASP A 284 18.33 8.75 -24.09
CA ASP A 284 17.37 8.38 -23.04
C ASP A 284 17.71 7.09 -22.30
N LEU A 285 19.03 6.84 -22.10
CA LEU A 285 19.45 5.67 -21.34
C LEU A 285 19.07 5.85 -19.88
N ARG A 286 18.34 4.87 -19.38
CA ARG A 286 17.92 4.79 -18.00
C ARG A 286 17.99 3.35 -17.50
N THR A 287 18.13 3.21 -16.20
CA THR A 287 17.98 1.93 -15.52
C THR A 287 16.59 1.86 -14.91
N GLU A 288 15.92 0.75 -15.16
CA GLU A 288 14.68 0.40 -14.47
C GLU A 288 15.00 -0.73 -13.50
N GLN A 289 14.79 -0.50 -12.20
CA GLN A 289 14.88 -1.56 -11.21
C GLN A 289 13.54 -2.25 -11.11
N PRO A 290 13.51 -3.57 -10.87
CA PRO A 290 12.27 -4.27 -10.57
C PRO A 290 11.58 -3.63 -9.36
N ASN A 291 10.27 -3.68 -9.36
CA ASN A 291 9.41 -3.11 -8.33
C ASN A 291 8.35 -4.13 -7.88
N LEU A 292 7.52 -3.76 -6.92
CA LEU A 292 6.44 -4.65 -6.45
C LEU A 292 5.40 -5.00 -7.52
N GLU A 293 5.24 -4.17 -8.56
CA GLU A 293 4.35 -4.49 -9.68
C GLU A 293 4.88 -5.67 -10.50
N ASP A 294 6.21 -5.72 -10.72
CA ASP A 294 6.88 -6.88 -11.32
C ASP A 294 6.72 -8.15 -10.47
N VAL A 295 6.81 -8.00 -9.12
CA VAL A 295 6.54 -9.13 -8.19
C VAL A 295 5.12 -9.63 -8.37
N PHE A 296 4.14 -8.72 -8.33
CA PHE A 296 2.74 -9.07 -8.48
C PHE A 296 2.49 -9.84 -9.79
N LEU A 297 3.00 -9.32 -10.91
CA LEU A 297 2.90 -9.96 -12.22
C LEU A 297 3.53 -11.38 -12.22
N ALA A 298 4.70 -11.52 -11.62
CA ALA A 298 5.42 -12.80 -11.58
C ALA A 298 4.68 -13.88 -10.75
N VAL A 299 4.08 -13.49 -9.60
CA VAL A 299 3.43 -14.43 -8.69
C VAL A 299 1.98 -14.74 -9.06
N THR A 300 1.28 -13.82 -9.76
CA THR A 300 -0.14 -13.99 -10.14
C THR A 300 -0.34 -14.36 -11.60
N GLY A 301 0.63 -14.05 -12.46
CA GLY A 301 0.58 -14.29 -13.91
C GLY A 301 -0.31 -13.29 -14.69
N HIS A 302 -0.78 -12.22 -14.06
CA HIS A 302 -1.57 -11.18 -14.71
C HIS A 302 -1.23 -9.79 -14.14
N GLU A 303 -1.38 -8.76 -14.98
CA GLU A 303 -1.20 -7.36 -14.57
C GLU A 303 -2.33 -6.89 -13.65
N MET A 304 -2.02 -5.93 -12.79
CA MET A 304 -3.04 -5.19 -12.08
C MET A 304 -3.79 -4.33 -13.11
N LYS A 305 -5.07 -4.61 -13.31
CA LYS A 305 -5.94 -3.72 -14.10
C LYS A 305 -6.64 -2.78 -13.12
N ASP A 306 -6.53 -1.48 -13.41
CA ASP A 306 -7.26 -0.40 -12.74
C ASP A 306 -8.79 -0.59 -12.79
#